data_a3ced5645394e809f1bf856c01d79b07
#
_entry.id   a3ced5645394e809f1bf856c01d79b07
#
_cell.length_a   1.000
_cell.length_b   1.000
_cell.length_c   1.000
_cell.angle_alpha   90.00
_cell.angle_beta   90.00
_cell.angle_gamma   90.00
#
_symmetry.space_group_name_H-M   'P 1'
#
loop_
_entity.id
_entity.type
_entity.pdbx_description
1 polymer ?
#
loop_
_entity_poly.entity_id
_entity_poly.type
_entity_poly.pdbx_seq_one_letter_code
_entity_poly.pdbx_strand_id
1 'polypeptide(L)'
;LASSAASDVYKRQVFIPSTESYEFLKEDLGTLTYVNKNNQLFLLFAQKLYQVDIETGTSEILEDGIKQNYFVVSETKAHAAWLITSGDDKGKIREIEFDSLKTRDLLPESGQKLRTLGFMNEDLVYGILSDEDILTDANGHETEGLSTFRIESFKGKVKKEYHQDGLYVTNVTVGSTMMEFELSAKSGNTYTVQKKDNIM
;
A
#
# COMPACT_ATOMS: atom_id res chain seq x y z
N LEU A 1 5.68 -33.47 47.84
CA LEU A 1 6.26 -32.22 47.34
C LEU A 1 6.00 -32.15 45.85
N ALA A 2 4.92 -31.47 45.46
CA ALA A 2 4.66 -31.16 44.07
C ALA A 2 5.61 -30.02 43.68
N SER A 3 6.60 -30.30 42.82
CA SER A 3 7.40 -29.30 42.15
C SER A 3 6.52 -28.61 41.10
N SER A 4 6.04 -27.43 41.42
CA SER A 4 5.51 -26.52 40.44
C SER A 4 6.67 -26.07 39.56
N ALA A 5 6.84 -26.71 38.40
CA ALA A 5 7.67 -26.14 37.35
C ALA A 5 6.97 -24.87 36.88
N ALA A 6 7.35 -23.73 37.41
CA ALA A 6 7.02 -22.44 36.87
C ALA A 6 7.60 -22.42 35.43
N SER A 7 6.71 -22.47 34.45
CA SER A 7 7.07 -22.20 33.07
C SER A 7 7.58 -20.75 33.03
N ASP A 8 8.90 -20.57 32.97
CA ASP A 8 9.52 -19.29 32.70
C ASP A 8 9.12 -18.87 31.30
N VAL A 9 8.01 -18.14 31.22
CA VAL A 9 7.63 -17.45 30.01
C VAL A 9 8.63 -16.29 29.79
N TYR A 10 9.68 -16.56 29.03
CA TYR A 10 10.61 -15.53 28.61
C TYR A 10 9.85 -14.51 27.76
N LYS A 11 9.48 -13.40 28.37
CA LYS A 11 8.98 -12.24 27.65
C LYS A 11 10.16 -11.60 26.96
N ARG A 12 10.26 -11.76 25.64
CA ARG A 12 11.19 -11.00 24.82
C ARG A 12 10.60 -9.63 24.55
N GLN A 13 11.41 -8.60 24.63
CA GLN A 13 11.03 -7.22 24.37
C GLN A 13 11.94 -6.65 23.31
N VAL A 14 11.34 -6.00 22.31
CA VAL A 14 12.04 -5.19 21.33
C VAL A 14 11.66 -3.74 21.60
N PHE A 15 12.66 -2.86 21.73
CA PHE A 15 12.43 -1.44 21.94
C PHE A 15 12.70 -0.69 20.64
N ILE A 16 11.65 -0.08 20.08
CA ILE A 16 11.71 0.78 18.89
C ILE A 16 11.37 2.20 19.36
N PRO A 17 12.36 3.11 19.46
CA PRO A 17 12.13 4.49 19.90
C PRO A 17 11.36 5.26 18.82
N SER A 18 10.39 6.09 19.25
CA SER A 18 9.66 7.01 18.38
C SER A 18 9.37 8.32 19.10
N THR A 19 9.29 9.40 18.34
CA THR A 19 8.84 10.73 18.79
C THR A 19 7.42 11.05 18.32
N GLU A 20 6.79 10.13 17.58
CA GLU A 20 5.44 10.30 17.04
C GLU A 20 4.36 10.19 18.13
N SER A 21 3.17 10.76 17.86
CA SER A 21 2.06 10.67 18.79
C SER A 21 1.49 9.24 18.86
N TYR A 22 0.85 8.90 19.98
CA TYR A 22 0.25 7.58 20.17
C TYR A 22 -0.84 7.27 19.13
N GLU A 23 -1.66 8.26 18.77
CA GLU A 23 -2.72 8.10 17.76
C GLU A 23 -2.13 7.73 16.40
N PHE A 24 -1.07 8.42 15.98
CA PHE A 24 -0.37 8.16 14.73
C PHE A 24 0.23 6.74 14.71
N LEU A 25 0.93 6.37 15.78
CA LEU A 25 1.54 5.04 15.89
C LEU A 25 0.49 3.91 15.93
N LYS A 26 -0.66 4.16 16.55
CA LYS A 26 -1.78 3.21 16.59
C LYS A 26 -2.36 2.95 15.20
N GLU A 27 -2.46 3.97 14.37
CA GLU A 27 -2.94 3.86 13.00
C GLU A 27 -1.96 3.06 12.13
N ASP A 28 -0.67 3.37 12.19
CA ASP A 28 0.39 2.63 11.50
C ASP A 28 0.37 1.14 11.85
N LEU A 29 0.38 0.80 13.15
CA LEU A 29 0.34 -0.58 13.62
C LEU A 29 -0.96 -1.30 13.26
N GLY A 30 -2.08 -0.56 13.17
CA GLY A 30 -3.36 -1.07 12.69
C GLY A 30 -3.29 -1.44 11.21
N THR A 31 -2.55 -0.67 10.43
CA THR A 31 -2.37 -0.91 8.99
C THR A 31 -1.58 -2.18 8.74
N LEU A 32 -0.40 -2.33 9.35
CA LEU A 32 0.41 -3.53 9.20
C LEU A 32 0.95 -4.00 10.55
N THR A 33 0.53 -5.20 10.93
CA THR A 33 1.17 -6.08 11.91
C THR A 33 0.97 -7.50 11.41
N TYR A 34 2.06 -8.17 11.03
CA TYR A 34 2.03 -9.49 10.40
C TYR A 34 3.22 -10.34 10.86
N VAL A 35 2.98 -11.60 11.17
CA VAL A 35 4.04 -12.58 11.47
C VAL A 35 4.06 -13.62 10.37
N ASN A 36 5.21 -13.74 9.70
CA ASN A 36 5.39 -14.72 8.63
C ASN A 36 5.72 -16.13 9.17
N LYS A 37 5.83 -17.09 8.25
CA LYS A 37 6.13 -18.51 8.55
C LYS A 37 7.52 -18.73 9.19
N ASN A 38 8.40 -17.75 9.11
CA ASN A 38 9.77 -17.82 9.63
C ASN A 38 9.90 -17.12 10.99
N ASN A 39 8.79 -16.90 11.72
CA ASN A 39 8.75 -16.18 13.00
C ASN A 39 9.34 -14.74 12.93
N GLN A 40 9.17 -14.07 11.78
CA GLN A 40 9.54 -12.68 11.60
C GLN A 40 8.28 -11.82 11.67
N LEU A 41 8.29 -10.82 12.54
CA LEU A 41 7.23 -9.84 12.68
C LEU A 41 7.53 -8.63 11.78
N PHE A 42 6.55 -8.28 10.95
CA PHE A 42 6.56 -7.06 10.14
C PHE A 42 5.57 -6.07 10.70
N LEU A 43 5.98 -4.82 10.79
CA LEU A 43 5.10 -3.74 11.24
C LEU A 43 5.45 -2.43 10.54
N LEU A 44 4.40 -1.67 10.24
CA LEU A 44 4.55 -0.27 9.88
C LEU A 44 4.56 0.54 11.18
N PHE A 45 5.58 1.40 11.36
CA PHE A 45 5.74 2.19 12.56
C PHE A 45 6.55 3.44 12.26
N ALA A 46 5.99 4.63 12.54
CA ALA A 46 6.62 5.91 12.29
C ALA A 46 7.14 6.07 10.85
N GLN A 47 6.30 5.76 9.85
CA GLN A 47 6.62 5.80 8.41
C GLN A 47 7.74 4.85 7.98
N LYS A 48 8.06 3.84 8.79
CA LYS A 48 9.08 2.84 8.51
C LYS A 48 8.49 1.44 8.53
N LEU A 49 8.93 0.62 7.59
CA LEU A 49 8.65 -0.81 7.58
C LEU A 49 9.75 -1.52 8.34
N TYR A 50 9.41 -2.12 9.47
CA TYR A 50 10.32 -2.91 10.28
C TYR A 50 10.11 -4.39 10.05
N GLN A 51 11.22 -5.12 10.06
CA GLN A 51 11.28 -6.55 10.28
C GLN A 51 11.88 -6.81 11.66
N VAL A 52 11.22 -7.64 12.46
CA VAL A 52 11.68 -8.04 13.80
C VAL A 52 11.81 -9.54 13.83
N ASP A 53 12.99 -10.05 14.11
CA ASP A 53 13.20 -11.47 14.40
C ASP A 53 12.73 -11.76 15.83
N ILE A 54 11.67 -12.58 15.94
CA ILE A 54 11.04 -12.88 17.24
C ILE A 54 11.96 -13.76 18.11
N GLU A 55 12.83 -14.56 17.51
CA GLU A 55 13.72 -15.47 18.25
C GLU A 55 14.90 -14.73 18.86
N THR A 56 15.52 -13.83 18.11
CA THR A 56 16.69 -13.06 18.57
C THR A 56 16.32 -11.75 19.24
N GLY A 57 15.15 -11.21 18.92
CA GLY A 57 14.71 -9.88 19.37
C GLY A 57 15.41 -8.74 18.63
N THR A 58 16.05 -9.00 17.50
CA THR A 58 16.67 -7.98 16.67
C THR A 58 15.67 -7.38 15.69
N SER A 59 15.84 -6.10 15.35
CA SER A 59 15.01 -5.40 14.37
C SER A 59 15.86 -4.71 13.32
N GLU A 60 15.33 -4.67 12.10
CA GLU A 60 15.89 -3.90 10.99
C GLU A 60 14.81 -3.09 10.29
N ILE A 61 15.20 -2.01 9.64
CA ILE A 61 14.33 -1.18 8.82
C ILE A 61 14.47 -1.64 7.37
N LEU A 62 13.38 -2.16 6.80
CA LEU A 62 13.34 -2.57 5.39
C LEU A 62 13.11 -1.39 4.45
N GLU A 63 12.33 -0.40 4.90
CA GLU A 63 12.04 0.82 4.14
C GLU A 63 11.78 1.99 5.09
N ASP A 64 12.16 3.21 4.70
CA ASP A 64 11.96 4.45 5.45
C ASP A 64 11.25 5.51 4.58
N GLY A 65 10.51 6.41 5.21
CA GLY A 65 9.81 7.50 4.53
C GLY A 65 8.54 7.04 3.79
N ILE A 66 7.93 5.93 4.21
CA ILE A 66 6.66 5.44 3.66
C ILE A 66 5.54 6.41 4.04
N LYS A 67 4.89 6.98 3.05
CA LYS A 67 3.68 7.78 3.28
C LYS A 67 2.46 6.86 3.38
N GLN A 68 1.73 6.98 4.49
CA GLN A 68 0.60 6.11 4.81
C GLN A 68 -0.49 6.09 3.73
N ASN A 69 -0.79 7.24 3.11
CA ASN A 69 -1.77 7.32 2.03
C ASN A 69 -1.37 6.62 0.73
N TYR A 70 -0.13 6.14 0.64
CA TYR A 70 0.39 5.37 -0.50
C TYR A 70 0.82 3.96 -0.12
N PHE A 71 0.56 3.55 1.12
CA PHE A 71 0.87 2.21 1.62
C PHE A 71 -0.41 1.37 1.65
N VAL A 72 -0.39 0.25 0.98
CA VAL A 72 -1.52 -0.68 0.91
C VAL A 72 -1.07 -2.08 1.31
N VAL A 73 -1.98 -2.83 1.90
CA VAL A 73 -1.72 -4.18 2.43
C VAL A 73 -2.81 -5.12 1.94
N SER A 74 -2.46 -6.35 1.60
CA SER A 74 -3.42 -7.38 1.23
C SER A 74 -4.28 -7.82 2.43
N GLU A 75 -5.40 -8.47 2.18
CA GLU A 75 -6.32 -8.92 3.24
C GLU A 75 -5.64 -9.86 4.23
N THR A 76 -4.82 -10.80 3.73
CA THR A 76 -4.06 -11.73 4.58
C THR A 76 -2.85 -11.08 5.25
N LYS A 77 -2.52 -9.85 4.85
CA LYS A 77 -1.29 -9.13 5.22
C LYS A 77 0.02 -9.80 4.76
N ALA A 78 -0.08 -10.79 3.87
CA ALA A 78 1.09 -11.47 3.31
C ALA A 78 1.83 -10.61 2.26
N HIS A 79 1.14 -9.62 1.68
CA HIS A 79 1.69 -8.66 0.73
C HIS A 79 1.46 -7.22 1.19
N ALA A 80 2.40 -6.35 0.88
CA ALA A 80 2.25 -4.90 0.98
C ALA A 80 2.86 -4.23 -0.24
N ALA A 81 2.36 -3.03 -0.56
CA ALA A 81 2.93 -2.20 -1.62
C ALA A 81 2.87 -0.72 -1.24
N TRP A 82 3.84 0.06 -1.72
CA TRP A 82 3.89 1.50 -1.49
C TRP A 82 4.51 2.25 -2.66
N LEU A 83 4.07 3.49 -2.83
CA LEU A 83 4.71 4.42 -3.76
C LEU A 83 5.95 5.03 -3.11
N ILE A 84 7.09 4.92 -3.76
CA ILE A 84 8.33 5.59 -3.34
C ILE A 84 8.24 7.06 -3.72
N THR A 85 8.31 7.95 -2.71
CA THR A 85 8.07 9.39 -2.91
C THR A 85 9.35 10.23 -2.92
N SER A 86 10.52 9.63 -2.66
CA SER A 86 11.81 10.32 -2.59
C SER A 86 12.96 9.44 -3.08
N GLY A 87 14.13 10.04 -3.28
CA GLY A 87 15.34 9.33 -3.73
C GLY A 87 15.34 8.98 -5.21
N ASP A 88 16.28 8.12 -5.61
CA ASP A 88 16.50 7.72 -7.01
C ASP A 88 15.37 6.84 -7.56
N ASP A 89 14.66 6.16 -6.68
CA ASP A 89 13.54 5.28 -7.01
C ASP A 89 12.17 5.98 -6.98
N LYS A 90 12.15 7.30 -6.82
CA LYS A 90 10.92 8.09 -6.76
C LYS A 90 10.00 7.81 -7.94
N GLY A 91 8.72 7.57 -7.64
CA GLY A 91 7.68 7.31 -8.63
C GLY A 91 7.42 5.84 -8.90
N LYS A 92 8.27 4.93 -8.41
CA LYS A 92 8.04 3.49 -8.48
C LYS A 92 7.07 3.04 -7.40
N ILE A 93 6.31 1.99 -7.67
CA ILE A 93 5.63 1.21 -6.64
C ILE A 93 6.51 0.02 -6.30
N ARG A 94 6.86 -0.11 -5.02
CA ARG A 94 7.50 -1.32 -4.49
C ARG A 94 6.47 -2.22 -3.86
N GLU A 95 6.52 -3.49 -4.18
CA GLU A 95 5.70 -4.55 -3.57
C GLU A 95 6.59 -5.58 -2.89
N ILE A 96 6.18 -6.07 -1.73
CA ILE A 96 6.86 -7.13 -0.96
C ILE A 96 5.91 -8.29 -0.68
N GLU A 97 6.44 -9.53 -0.77
CA GLU A 97 5.83 -10.75 -0.23
C GLU A 97 6.58 -11.12 1.06
N PHE A 98 5.94 -11.02 2.20
CA PHE A 98 6.59 -11.17 3.51
C PHE A 98 7.03 -12.59 3.83
N ASP A 99 6.39 -13.62 3.27
CA ASP A 99 6.78 -15.01 3.50
C ASP A 99 8.11 -15.38 2.84
N SER A 100 8.42 -14.79 1.70
CA SER A 100 9.66 -15.04 0.93
C SER A 100 10.67 -13.91 1.00
N LEU A 101 10.29 -12.75 1.53
CA LEU A 101 11.03 -11.50 1.53
C LEU A 101 11.41 -10.99 0.12
N LYS A 102 10.69 -11.48 -0.89
CA LYS A 102 10.90 -11.01 -2.26
C LYS A 102 10.23 -9.67 -2.45
N THR A 103 10.90 -8.81 -3.17
CA THR A 103 10.36 -7.52 -3.61
C THR A 103 10.32 -7.45 -5.13
N ARG A 104 9.44 -6.63 -5.65
CA ARG A 104 9.44 -6.18 -7.03
C ARG A 104 9.12 -4.70 -7.11
N ASP A 105 9.65 -4.05 -8.15
CA ASP A 105 9.37 -2.65 -8.43
C ASP A 105 8.56 -2.54 -9.73
N LEU A 106 7.47 -1.79 -9.69
CA LEU A 106 6.72 -1.36 -10.87
C LEU A 106 7.20 0.04 -11.24
N LEU A 107 7.62 0.19 -12.50
CA LEU A 107 8.14 1.45 -13.01
C LEU A 107 7.07 2.16 -13.84
N PRO A 108 6.88 3.47 -13.66
CA PRO A 108 6.06 4.25 -14.58
C PRO A 108 6.73 4.32 -15.97
N GLU A 109 5.92 4.31 -17.01
CA GLU A 109 6.41 4.65 -18.34
C GLU A 109 6.65 6.18 -18.46
N SER A 110 7.34 6.60 -19.52
CA SER A 110 7.61 8.03 -19.74
C SER A 110 6.32 8.85 -19.77
N GLY A 111 6.25 9.90 -18.94
CA GLY A 111 5.07 10.76 -18.81
C GLY A 111 3.96 10.19 -17.93
N GLN A 112 4.14 9.00 -17.37
CA GLN A 112 3.17 8.39 -16.46
C GLN A 112 3.57 8.55 -14.99
N LYS A 113 2.56 8.48 -14.13
CA LYS A 113 2.66 8.35 -12.69
C LYS A 113 1.86 7.14 -12.23
N LEU A 114 2.30 6.51 -11.16
CA LEU A 114 1.62 5.37 -10.54
C LEU A 114 0.97 5.77 -9.22
N ARG A 115 -0.13 5.08 -8.88
CA ARG A 115 -0.80 5.19 -7.57
C ARG A 115 -1.15 3.81 -7.06
N THR A 116 -0.78 3.51 -5.83
CA THR A 116 -1.27 2.33 -5.12
C THR A 116 -2.75 2.54 -4.78
N LEU A 117 -3.59 1.55 -5.04
CA LEU A 117 -5.03 1.62 -4.76
C LEU A 117 -5.46 0.58 -3.72
N GLY A 118 -4.85 -0.59 -3.70
CA GLY A 118 -5.17 -1.67 -2.77
C GLY A 118 -4.77 -3.05 -3.28
N PHE A 119 -5.35 -4.07 -2.68
CA PHE A 119 -5.22 -5.45 -3.14
C PHE A 119 -6.59 -6.08 -3.32
N MET A 120 -6.74 -6.87 -4.37
CA MET A 120 -7.93 -7.68 -4.64
C MET A 120 -7.51 -9.12 -4.92
N ASN A 121 -8.00 -10.08 -4.12
CA ASN A 121 -7.57 -11.48 -4.18
C ASN A 121 -6.03 -11.64 -4.14
N GLU A 122 -5.35 -10.90 -3.27
CA GLU A 122 -3.88 -10.86 -3.11
C GLU A 122 -3.11 -10.30 -4.33
N ASP A 123 -3.80 -9.77 -5.33
CA ASP A 123 -3.18 -9.09 -6.46
C ASP A 123 -3.20 -7.58 -6.26
N LEU A 124 -2.10 -6.92 -6.60
CA LEU A 124 -1.97 -5.48 -6.46
C LEU A 124 -2.87 -4.75 -7.47
N VAL A 125 -3.65 -3.80 -6.96
CA VAL A 125 -4.43 -2.84 -7.76
C VAL A 125 -3.69 -1.51 -7.74
N TYR A 126 -3.38 -0.99 -8.92
CA TYR A 126 -2.71 0.30 -9.05
C TYR A 126 -3.25 1.11 -10.22
N GLY A 127 -3.22 2.43 -10.07
CA GLY A 127 -3.65 3.39 -11.08
C GLY A 127 -2.48 3.97 -11.85
N ILE A 128 -2.77 4.38 -13.08
CA ILE A 128 -1.86 5.07 -14.01
C ILE A 128 -2.52 6.39 -14.40
N LEU A 129 -1.76 7.47 -14.32
CA LEU A 129 -2.17 8.82 -14.71
C LEU A 129 -0.97 9.60 -15.27
N SER A 130 -1.24 10.73 -15.90
CA SER A 130 -0.22 11.71 -16.32
C SER A 130 -0.29 12.98 -15.47
N ASP A 131 0.65 13.91 -15.64
CA ASP A 131 0.58 15.24 -14.99
C ASP A 131 -0.67 16.02 -15.40
N GLU A 132 -1.15 15.84 -16.63
CA GLU A 132 -2.36 16.49 -17.16
C GLU A 132 -3.65 15.94 -16.56
N ASP A 133 -3.58 14.81 -15.85
CA ASP A 133 -4.71 14.16 -15.18
C ASP A 133 -4.80 14.56 -13.71
N ILE A 134 -3.95 15.47 -13.25
CA ILE A 134 -4.03 16.10 -11.92
C ILE A 134 -4.63 17.48 -12.11
N LEU A 135 -5.88 17.65 -11.71
CA LEU A 135 -6.60 18.92 -11.86
C LEU A 135 -6.64 19.66 -10.53
N THR A 136 -6.36 20.97 -10.57
CA THR A 136 -6.44 21.82 -9.38
C THR A 136 -7.62 22.76 -9.53
N ASP A 137 -8.56 22.68 -8.58
CA ASP A 137 -9.74 23.55 -8.56
C ASP A 137 -9.41 25.00 -8.12
N ALA A 138 -10.41 25.90 -8.14
CA ALA A 138 -10.24 27.30 -7.78
C ALA A 138 -9.85 27.51 -6.29
N ASN A 139 -10.03 26.50 -5.44
CA ASN A 139 -9.66 26.52 -4.00
C ASN A 139 -8.27 25.91 -3.75
N GLY A 140 -7.60 25.42 -4.79
CA GLY A 140 -6.30 24.76 -4.69
C GLY A 140 -6.38 23.28 -4.33
N HIS A 141 -7.54 22.63 -4.39
CA HIS A 141 -7.67 21.20 -4.19
C HIS A 141 -7.29 20.44 -5.44
N GLU A 142 -6.37 19.51 -5.30
CA GLU A 142 -5.95 18.62 -6.37
C GLU A 142 -6.83 17.37 -6.40
N THR A 143 -7.28 17.00 -7.59
CA THR A 143 -8.01 15.76 -7.86
C THR A 143 -7.28 15.00 -8.95
N GLU A 144 -6.93 13.76 -8.68
CA GLU A 144 -6.28 12.85 -9.61
C GLU A 144 -7.34 12.02 -10.35
N GLY A 145 -7.25 12.00 -11.67
CA GLY A 145 -8.04 11.12 -12.52
C GLY A 145 -7.15 10.03 -13.11
N LEU A 146 -7.43 8.78 -12.77
CA LEU A 146 -6.66 7.68 -13.34
C LEU A 146 -7.15 7.40 -14.76
N SER A 147 -6.27 7.49 -15.73
CA SER A 147 -6.57 7.12 -17.13
C SER A 147 -6.74 5.62 -17.29
N THR A 148 -6.07 4.85 -16.45
CA THR A 148 -6.09 3.39 -16.44
C THR A 148 -5.89 2.88 -15.02
N PHE A 149 -6.44 1.72 -14.71
CA PHE A 149 -5.96 0.93 -13.57
C PHE A 149 -5.70 -0.51 -13.98
N ARG A 150 -4.80 -1.17 -13.25
CA ARG A 150 -4.44 -2.58 -13.45
C ARG A 150 -4.59 -3.37 -12.18
N ILE A 151 -4.94 -4.65 -12.35
CA ILE A 151 -4.85 -5.69 -11.32
C ILE A 151 -3.75 -6.63 -11.77
N GLU A 152 -2.71 -6.75 -10.98
CA GLU A 152 -1.50 -7.47 -11.38
C GLU A 152 -1.00 -8.36 -10.24
N SER A 153 -0.69 -9.61 -10.57
CA SER A 153 -0.12 -10.54 -9.60
C SER A 153 1.33 -10.20 -9.26
N PHE A 154 1.80 -10.65 -8.10
CA PHE A 154 3.20 -10.46 -7.67
C PHE A 154 4.23 -10.97 -8.71
N LYS A 155 3.85 -11.90 -9.58
CA LYS A 155 4.70 -12.41 -10.67
C LYS A 155 4.73 -11.52 -11.93
N GLY A 156 4.09 -10.35 -11.89
CA GLY A 156 4.05 -9.41 -13.01
C GLY A 156 3.04 -9.78 -14.11
N LYS A 157 2.08 -10.69 -13.83
CA LYS A 157 1.02 -11.00 -14.78
C LYS A 157 -0.16 -10.05 -14.56
N VAL A 158 -0.42 -9.18 -15.53
CA VAL A 158 -1.65 -8.37 -15.58
C VAL A 158 -2.84 -9.31 -15.73
N LYS A 159 -3.73 -9.31 -14.74
CA LYS A 159 -4.98 -10.08 -14.72
C LYS A 159 -6.14 -9.30 -15.29
N LYS A 160 -6.15 -7.99 -15.04
CA LYS A 160 -7.17 -7.08 -15.56
C LYS A 160 -6.57 -5.70 -15.79
N GLU A 161 -6.97 -5.08 -16.87
CA GLU A 161 -6.70 -3.67 -17.16
C GLU A 161 -8.03 -3.01 -17.50
N TYR A 162 -8.25 -1.83 -16.97
CA TYR A 162 -9.44 -1.03 -17.23
C TYR A 162 -9.04 0.35 -17.74
N HIS A 163 -9.59 0.71 -18.88
CA HIS A 163 -9.47 2.01 -19.51
C HIS A 163 -10.79 2.34 -20.22
N GLN A 164 -11.20 3.58 -20.20
CA GLN A 164 -12.35 4.05 -20.99
C GLN A 164 -12.03 5.42 -21.58
N ASP A 165 -12.08 5.54 -22.91
CA ASP A 165 -11.77 6.75 -23.63
C ASP A 165 -12.62 7.94 -23.15
N GLY A 166 -11.94 9.06 -22.84
CA GLY A 166 -12.57 10.30 -22.40
C GLY A 166 -13.10 10.29 -20.98
N LEU A 167 -12.98 9.17 -20.25
CA LEU A 167 -13.34 9.06 -18.85
C LEU A 167 -12.12 8.69 -18.00
N TYR A 168 -12.16 9.12 -16.75
CA TYR A 168 -11.12 8.94 -15.77
C TYR A 168 -11.72 8.27 -14.54
N VAL A 169 -10.97 7.35 -13.94
CA VAL A 169 -11.37 6.73 -12.69
C VAL A 169 -11.01 7.67 -11.55
N THR A 170 -12.03 8.08 -10.83
CA THR A 170 -11.92 8.89 -9.61
C THR A 170 -12.60 8.14 -8.47
N ASN A 171 -12.26 8.46 -7.23
CA ASN A 171 -12.89 7.92 -6.03
C ASN A 171 -12.98 6.38 -6.04
N VAL A 172 -11.85 5.73 -5.78
CA VAL A 172 -11.72 4.27 -5.83
C VAL A 172 -11.78 3.69 -4.43
N THR A 173 -12.56 2.61 -4.27
CA THR A 173 -12.56 1.78 -3.07
C THR A 173 -12.24 0.33 -3.48
N VAL A 174 -11.14 -0.20 -2.96
CA VAL A 174 -10.71 -1.57 -3.23
C VAL A 174 -11.01 -2.44 -2.01
N GLY A 175 -11.87 -3.44 -2.20
CA GLY A 175 -12.10 -4.51 -1.25
C GLY A 175 -11.40 -5.80 -1.69
N SER A 176 -11.47 -6.84 -0.85
CA SER A 176 -10.78 -8.11 -1.12
C SER A 176 -11.23 -8.82 -2.40
N THR A 177 -12.50 -8.71 -2.76
CA THR A 177 -13.09 -9.40 -3.93
C THR A 177 -13.83 -8.46 -4.89
N MET A 178 -13.97 -7.19 -4.53
CA MET A 178 -14.70 -6.21 -5.31
C MET A 178 -14.02 -4.85 -5.22
N MET A 179 -13.99 -4.13 -6.33
CA MET A 179 -13.54 -2.76 -6.44
C MET A 179 -14.68 -1.91 -6.96
N GLU A 180 -14.99 -0.82 -6.27
CA GLU A 180 -15.98 0.20 -6.69
C GLU A 180 -15.24 1.48 -7.07
N PHE A 181 -15.71 2.16 -8.11
CA PHE A 181 -15.10 3.39 -8.58
C PHE A 181 -16.09 4.29 -9.31
N GLU A 182 -15.75 5.57 -9.39
CA GLU A 182 -16.47 6.56 -10.18
C GLU A 182 -15.74 6.83 -11.48
N LEU A 183 -16.52 6.90 -12.58
CA LEU A 183 -16.05 7.34 -13.89
C LEU A 183 -16.47 8.79 -14.10
N SER A 184 -15.49 9.64 -14.33
CA SER A 184 -15.64 11.09 -14.41
C SER A 184 -15.08 11.64 -15.71
N ALA A 185 -15.72 12.67 -16.23
CA ALA A 185 -15.19 13.44 -17.37
C ALA A 185 -14.49 14.71 -16.86
N LYS A 186 -13.45 15.14 -17.57
CA LYS A 186 -12.82 16.46 -17.32
C LYS A 186 -13.81 17.56 -17.70
N SER A 187 -13.97 18.55 -16.81
CA SER A 187 -14.79 19.74 -17.00
C SER A 187 -14.04 20.97 -16.49
N GLY A 188 -13.31 21.63 -17.38
CA GLY A 188 -12.34 22.66 -16.98
C GLY A 188 -11.27 22.08 -16.05
N ASN A 189 -11.13 22.66 -14.86
CA ASN A 189 -10.12 22.22 -13.87
C ASN A 189 -10.72 21.27 -12.80
N THR A 190 -11.80 20.56 -13.12
CA THR A 190 -12.44 19.61 -12.22
C THR A 190 -12.85 18.34 -12.94
N TYR A 191 -13.16 17.31 -12.18
CA TYR A 191 -13.79 16.08 -12.65
C TYR A 191 -15.29 16.11 -12.31
N THR A 192 -16.14 15.71 -13.28
CA THR A 192 -17.58 15.56 -13.07
C THR A 192 -17.96 14.10 -13.22
N VAL A 193 -18.48 13.50 -12.16
CA VAL A 193 -18.89 12.09 -12.13
C VAL A 193 -20.00 11.85 -13.17
N GLN A 194 -19.81 10.87 -14.01
CA GLN A 194 -20.76 10.45 -15.04
C GLN A 194 -21.52 9.18 -14.61
N LYS A 195 -20.83 8.23 -14.03
CA LYS A 195 -21.41 6.97 -13.53
C LYS A 195 -20.53 6.33 -12.46
N LYS A 196 -21.14 5.42 -11.69
CA LYS A 196 -20.42 4.48 -10.82
C LYS A 196 -20.32 3.14 -11.51
N ASP A 197 -19.25 2.42 -11.28
CA ASP A 197 -18.99 1.11 -11.85
C ASP A 197 -18.26 0.22 -10.82
N ASN A 198 -18.20 -1.07 -11.06
CA ASN A 198 -17.51 -2.01 -10.17
C ASN A 198 -16.88 -3.15 -10.95
N ILE A 199 -15.93 -3.80 -10.30
CA ILE A 199 -15.27 -5.02 -10.77
C ILE A 199 -15.27 -6.04 -9.64
N MET A 200 -15.64 -7.27 -9.97
CA MET A 200 -15.58 -8.45 -9.12
C MET A 200 -14.55 -9.45 -9.64
#